data_d14a2fa9e6e938ab21f077fb1a5d6b89
#
_entry.id   d14a2fa9e6e938ab21f077fb1a5d6b89
#
_cell.length_a   1.000
_cell.length_b   1.000
_cell.length_c   1.000
_cell.angle_alpha   90.00
_cell.angle_beta   90.00
_cell.angle_gamma   90.00
#
_symmetry.space_group_name_H-M   'P 1'
#
loop_
_entity.id
_entity.type
_entity.pdbx_description
1 polymer ?
#
loop_
_entity_poly.entity_id
_entity_poly.type
_entity_poly.pdbx_seq_one_letter_code
_entity_poly.pdbx_strand_id
1 'polypeptide(L)' 'MAKAINYYTVEDVQALLGVSSSKAYQIIRQLNNELKAKGYIVVMGRTPKKYFNEKFYCDEAEVHKQLETVGD' A
#
# COMPACT_ATOMS: atom_id res chain seq x y z
N MET A 1 18.98 9.72 -0.32
CA MET A 1 18.09 9.47 -1.44
C MET A 1 16.64 9.53 -1.02
N ALA A 2 15.87 10.28 -1.70
CA ALA A 2 14.48 10.49 -1.32
C ALA A 2 13.62 9.27 -1.63
N LYS A 3 12.71 8.96 -0.73
CA LYS A 3 11.70 7.96 -1.01
C LYS A 3 10.72 8.49 -2.04
N ALA A 4 10.11 7.59 -2.79
CA ALA A 4 9.03 7.96 -3.67
C ALA A 4 7.85 8.41 -2.81
N ILE A 5 7.46 9.66 -2.94
CA ILE A 5 6.43 10.22 -2.07
C ILE A 5 5.00 9.85 -2.51
N ASN A 6 4.88 9.34 -3.73
CA ASN A 6 3.56 8.99 -4.25
C ASN A 6 3.31 7.49 -4.31
N TYR A 7 4.24 6.70 -3.83
CA TYR A 7 4.14 5.24 -3.91
C TYR A 7 4.48 4.61 -2.57
N TYR A 8 3.82 3.52 -2.28
CA TYR A 8 4.19 2.65 -1.16
C TYR A 8 5.07 1.53 -1.68
N THR A 9 6.13 1.24 -0.95
CA THR A 9 6.98 0.09 -1.24
C THR A 9 6.48 -1.12 -0.46
N VAL A 10 7.13 -2.28 -0.71
CA VAL A 10 6.79 -3.49 0.05
C VAL A 10 6.95 -3.23 1.54
N GLU A 11 8.02 -2.55 1.92
CA GLU A 11 8.26 -2.27 3.35
C GLU A 11 7.18 -1.38 3.93
N ASP A 12 6.74 -0.40 3.16
CA ASP A 12 5.67 0.48 3.60
C ASP A 12 4.39 -0.31 3.86
N VAL A 13 4.06 -1.20 2.95
CA VAL A 13 2.82 -1.99 3.07
C VAL A 13 2.93 -2.94 4.26
N GLN A 14 4.12 -3.51 4.48
CA GLN A 14 4.32 -4.34 5.66
C GLN A 14 4.01 -3.57 6.94
N ALA A 15 4.52 -2.36 7.02
CA ALA A 15 4.32 -1.55 8.22
C ALA A 15 2.86 -1.13 8.37
N LEU A 16 2.23 -0.78 7.26
CA LEU A 16 0.84 -0.31 7.31
C LEU A 16 -0.14 -1.42 7.67
N LEU A 17 0.09 -2.61 7.17
CA LEU A 17 -0.86 -3.70 7.36
C LEU A 17 -0.41 -4.74 8.38
N GLY A 18 0.83 -4.66 8.82
CA GLY A 18 1.33 -5.63 9.78
C GLY A 18 1.44 -7.03 9.19
N VAL A 19 1.85 -7.15 7.95
CA VAL A 19 1.93 -8.43 7.27
C VAL A 19 3.37 -8.74 6.90
N SER A 20 3.62 -9.97 6.47
CA SER A 20 4.94 -10.37 6.03
C SER A 20 5.29 -9.72 4.71
N SER A 21 6.58 -9.76 4.36
CA SER A 21 7.02 -9.19 3.09
C SER A 21 6.40 -9.91 1.90
N SER A 22 6.25 -11.22 2.00
CA SER A 22 5.60 -11.97 0.93
C SER A 22 4.17 -11.55 0.73
N LYS A 23 3.45 -11.36 1.82
CA LYS A 23 2.06 -10.93 1.74
C LYS A 23 1.97 -9.53 1.20
N ALA A 24 2.83 -8.63 1.67
CA ALA A 24 2.84 -7.26 1.18
C ALA A 24 3.11 -7.22 -0.32
N TYR A 25 4.05 -8.03 -0.77
CA TYR A 25 4.37 -8.07 -2.19
C TYR A 25 3.17 -8.57 -3.00
N GLN A 26 2.48 -9.59 -2.51
CA GLN A 26 1.30 -10.10 -3.20
C GLN A 26 0.21 -9.04 -3.30
N ILE A 27 0.02 -8.28 -2.24
CA ILE A 27 -0.98 -7.21 -2.24
C ILE A 27 -0.63 -6.16 -3.29
N ILE A 28 0.62 -5.72 -3.30
CA ILE A 28 1.06 -4.74 -4.28
C ILE A 28 0.89 -5.28 -5.70
N ARG A 29 1.24 -6.53 -5.90
CA ARG A 29 1.13 -7.14 -7.21
C ARG A 29 -0.32 -7.18 -7.67
N GLN A 30 -1.23 -7.52 -6.77
CA GLN A 30 -2.64 -7.55 -7.11
C GLN A 30 -3.16 -6.17 -7.49
N LEU A 31 -2.81 -5.16 -6.71
CA LEU A 31 -3.23 -3.79 -7.00
C LEU A 31 -2.66 -3.32 -8.34
N ASN A 32 -1.41 -3.66 -8.59
CA ASN A 32 -0.79 -3.27 -9.85
C ASN A 32 -1.45 -3.97 -11.03
N ASN A 33 -1.84 -5.23 -10.87
CA ASN A 33 -2.54 -5.92 -11.94
C ASN A 33 -3.86 -5.26 -12.26
N GLU A 34 -4.56 -4.78 -11.23
CA GLU A 34 -5.81 -4.08 -11.43
C GLU A 34 -5.59 -2.76 -12.18
N LEU A 35 -4.57 -2.02 -11.78
CA LEU A 35 -4.25 -0.76 -12.44
C LEU A 35 -3.83 -0.98 -13.88
N LYS A 36 -3.05 -2.01 -14.12
CA LYS A 36 -2.61 -2.34 -15.46
C LYS A 36 -3.80 -2.67 -16.36
N ALA A 37 -4.77 -3.39 -15.82
CA ALA A 37 -5.98 -3.71 -16.56
C ALA A 37 -6.78 -2.46 -16.91
N LYS A 38 -6.62 -1.41 -16.13
CA LYS A 38 -7.29 -0.14 -16.39
C LYS A 38 -6.49 0.76 -17.33
N GLY A 39 -5.33 0.30 -17.78
CA GLY A 39 -4.52 1.07 -18.70
C GLY A 39 -3.44 1.92 -18.07
N TYR A 40 -3.20 1.77 -16.79
CA TYR A 40 -2.17 2.54 -16.11
C TYR A 40 -0.82 1.83 -16.18
N ILE A 41 0.23 2.63 -16.11
CA ILE A 41 1.59 2.11 -16.01
C ILE A 41 1.90 1.85 -14.55
N VAL A 42 2.45 0.67 -14.27
CA VAL A 42 2.75 0.29 -12.89
C VAL A 42 4.23 -0.01 -12.74
N VAL A 43 4.70 0.09 -11.50
CA VAL A 43 6.08 -0.19 -11.16
C VAL A 43 6.09 -1.41 -10.23
N MET A 44 6.89 -2.41 -10.60
CA MET A 44 6.96 -3.63 -9.80
C MET A 44 7.45 -3.31 -8.39
N GLY A 45 6.79 -3.87 -7.41
CA GLY A 45 7.16 -3.68 -6.00
C GLY A 45 6.70 -2.38 -5.40
N ARG A 46 5.93 -1.59 -6.14
CA ARG A 46 5.42 -0.31 -5.63
C ARG A 46 3.99 -0.14 -6.09
N THR A 47 3.21 0.56 -5.28
CA THR A 47 1.82 0.85 -5.63
C THR A 47 1.51 2.30 -5.30
N PRO A 48 0.71 2.99 -6.11
CA PRO A 48 0.37 4.39 -5.81
C PRO A 48 -0.35 4.49 -4.48
N LYS A 49 0.06 5.46 -3.68
CA LYS A 49 -0.57 5.68 -2.37
C LYS A 49 -2.06 5.92 -2.50
N LYS A 50 -2.43 6.70 -3.49
CA LYS A 50 -3.83 7.05 -3.68
C LYS A 50 -4.66 5.81 -3.94
N TYR A 51 -4.19 4.93 -4.82
CA TYR A 51 -4.94 3.72 -5.14
C TYR A 51 -4.98 2.77 -3.96
N PHE A 52 -3.85 2.63 -3.28
CA PHE A 52 -3.78 1.79 -2.10
C PHE A 52 -4.77 2.27 -1.03
N ASN A 53 -4.76 3.56 -0.76
CA ASN A 53 -5.64 4.12 0.25
C ASN A 53 -7.11 3.94 -0.11
N GLU A 54 -7.42 4.07 -1.39
CA GLU A 54 -8.77 3.86 -1.88
C GLU A 54 -9.22 2.43 -1.68
N LYS A 55 -8.36 1.48 -2.04
CA LYS A 55 -8.73 0.07 -1.98
C LYS A 55 -8.81 -0.44 -0.56
N PHE A 56 -7.97 0.06 0.31
CA PHE A 56 -7.98 -0.35 1.71
C PHE A 56 -8.74 0.64 2.58
N TYR A 57 -9.30 1.65 1.94
CA TYR A 57 -10.17 2.60 2.61
C TYR A 57 -9.51 3.23 3.80
N CYS A 58 -8.30 3.71 3.61
CA CYS A 58 -7.59 4.36 4.69
C CYS A 58 -6.86 5.58 4.17
N ASP A 59 -6.62 6.52 5.06
CA ASP A 59 -5.72 7.62 4.81
C ASP A 59 -4.82 7.73 6.02
N GLU A 60 -3.93 8.71 6.01
CA GLU A 60 -2.95 8.80 7.09
C GLU A 60 -3.60 8.93 8.46
N ALA A 61 -4.63 9.72 8.55
CA ALA A 61 -5.32 9.92 9.83
C ALA A 61 -6.01 8.62 10.25
N GLU A 62 -6.65 7.96 9.31
CA GLU A 62 -7.32 6.70 9.59
C GLU A 62 -6.35 5.63 10.05
N VAL A 63 -5.22 5.53 9.38
CA VAL A 63 -4.22 4.54 9.73
C VAL A 63 -3.70 4.80 11.14
N HIS A 64 -3.40 6.04 11.45
CA HIS A 64 -2.94 6.39 12.78
C HIS A 64 -3.97 6.03 13.84
N LYS A 65 -5.20 6.35 13.58
CA LYS A 65 -6.28 6.06 14.50
C LYS A 65 -6.40 4.58 14.76
N GLN A 66 -6.33 3.78 13.70
CA GLN A 66 -6.43 2.34 13.82
C GLN A 66 -5.25 1.75 14.59
N LEU A 67 -4.07 2.29 14.35
CA LEU A 67 -2.90 1.81 15.06
C LEU A 67 -3.00 2.08 16.55
N GLU A 68 -3.64 3.17 16.93
CA GLU A 68 -3.81 3.49 18.34
C GLU A 68 -4.82 2.58 19.02
N THR A 69 -5.82 2.13 18.28
CA THR A 69 -6.89 1.34 18.87
C THR A 69 -6.70 -0.15 18.70
N VAL A 70 -5.88 -0.54 17.76
CA VAL A 70 -5.74 -1.95 17.40
C VAL A 70 -5.14 -2.78 18.52
N GLY A 71 -4.46 -2.14 19.43
CA GLY A 71 -3.91 -2.86 20.57
C GLY A 71 -4.96 -3.53 21.44
N ASP A 72 -6.18 -3.23 21.22
CA ASP A 72 -7.26 -3.81 22.01
C ASP A 72 -7.32 -5.32 21.91
#